data_864ee2fca45f1115702117ccd5d3ad05
#
_entry.id   864ee2fca45f1115702117ccd5d3ad05
#
_cell.length_a   1.000
_cell.length_b   1.000
_cell.length_c   1.000
_cell.angle_alpha   90.00
_cell.angle_beta   90.00
_cell.angle_gamma   90.00
#
_symmetry.space_group_name_H-M   'P 1'
#
loop_
_entity.id
_entity.type
_entity.pdbx_description
1 polymer ?
#
loop_
_entity_poly.entity_id
_entity_poly.type
_entity_poly.pdbx_seq_one_letter_code
_entity_poly.pdbx_strand_id
1 'polypeptide(L)'
;MHLHLGRSRDGASLTLSQIHEAMDAFRIERAVLFTIDETSPGPTYEKSNRRVLRAASTRSRLIPFTRLNPRAKEKAFKELRRCCSSGVRGVKLHPRSENFSPQHAETLIDEIENSRLPVILHTSHEPNCRPLEWERIFRRHAHIPFILAHAGKDAFEEAIAVACRNRHVWLETSTLSYWRTGMILRKLGARQIVFGSDLPYSHPGVERFKLELLLSLSDQRKVYLENPKRILGE
;
A
#
# COMPACT_ATOMS: atom_id res chain seq x y z
N MET A 1 -1.37 2.11 -9.06
CA MET A 1 -0.16 2.78 -8.49
C MET A 1 -0.50 3.25 -7.07
N HIS A 2 0.45 3.20 -6.10
CA HIS A 2 0.23 3.86 -4.81
C HIS A 2 1.09 5.13 -4.68
N LEU A 3 0.55 6.13 -3.99
CA LEU A 3 1.18 7.43 -3.78
C LEU A 3 0.60 8.14 -2.54
N HIS A 4 1.29 9.19 -2.11
CA HIS A 4 0.99 9.90 -0.89
C HIS A 4 0.49 11.32 -1.15
N LEU A 5 -0.35 11.85 -0.26
CA LEU A 5 -0.82 13.24 -0.30
C LEU A 5 -0.42 13.97 0.98
N GLY A 6 0.18 15.14 0.85
CA GLY A 6 0.49 16.01 1.98
C GLY A 6 1.96 16.32 2.13
N ARG A 7 2.36 16.76 3.32
CA ARG A 7 3.75 17.08 3.67
C ARG A 7 4.23 16.17 4.78
N SER A 8 5.33 15.46 4.52
CA SER A 8 5.96 14.55 5.45
C SER A 8 6.83 15.29 6.48
N ARG A 9 7.06 14.64 7.61
CA ARG A 9 7.99 15.10 8.65
C ARG A 9 9.45 15.16 8.19
N ASP A 10 9.84 14.42 7.16
CA ASP A 10 11.17 14.42 6.55
C ASP A 10 11.34 15.51 5.47
N GLY A 11 10.31 16.35 5.26
CA GLY A 11 10.30 17.45 4.29
C GLY A 11 9.74 17.09 2.93
N ALA A 12 9.58 15.81 2.60
CA ALA A 12 8.95 15.40 1.35
C ALA A 12 7.50 15.88 1.28
N SER A 13 7.03 16.31 0.11
CA SER A 13 5.67 16.80 -0.04
C SER A 13 5.11 16.49 -1.43
N LEU A 14 3.79 16.26 -1.48
CA LEU A 14 3.09 16.05 -2.74
C LEU A 14 1.70 16.67 -2.67
N THR A 15 1.43 17.56 -3.62
CA THR A 15 0.15 18.23 -3.78
C THR A 15 -0.75 17.47 -4.74
N LEU A 16 -2.04 17.78 -4.71
CA LEU A 16 -3.01 17.17 -5.63
C LEU A 16 -2.72 17.52 -7.10
N SER A 17 -2.22 18.73 -7.39
CA SER A 17 -1.79 19.12 -8.76
C SER A 17 -0.66 18.24 -9.24
N GLN A 18 0.42 18.14 -8.46
CA GLN A 18 1.57 17.29 -8.80
C GLN A 18 1.19 15.80 -8.98
N ILE A 19 0.21 15.29 -8.22
CA ILE A 19 -0.33 13.95 -8.41
C ILE A 19 -0.94 13.81 -9.80
N HIS A 20 -1.79 14.76 -10.22
CA HIS A 20 -2.43 14.72 -11.53
C HIS A 20 -1.41 14.88 -12.67
N GLU A 21 -0.49 15.80 -12.53
CA GLU A 21 0.61 16.00 -13.48
C GLU A 21 1.43 14.72 -13.69
N ALA A 22 1.79 14.04 -12.60
CA ALA A 22 2.50 12.76 -12.67
C ALA A 22 1.63 11.65 -13.29
N MET A 23 0.33 11.57 -12.94
CA MET A 23 -0.58 10.60 -13.53
C MET A 23 -0.75 10.80 -15.03
N ASP A 24 -0.84 12.05 -15.49
CA ASP A 24 -0.98 12.36 -16.90
C ASP A 24 0.32 12.11 -17.68
N ALA A 25 1.45 12.56 -17.15
CA ALA A 25 2.77 12.36 -17.76
C ALA A 25 3.10 10.87 -17.97
N PHE A 26 2.70 10.02 -17.04
CA PHE A 26 2.97 8.57 -17.08
C PHE A 26 1.76 7.72 -17.49
N ARG A 27 0.69 8.34 -18.01
CA ARG A 27 -0.54 7.66 -18.48
C ARG A 27 -1.10 6.70 -17.44
N ILE A 28 -1.15 7.13 -16.17
CA ILE A 28 -1.69 6.36 -15.07
C ILE A 28 -3.19 6.66 -14.97
N GLU A 29 -4.02 5.69 -15.28
CA GLU A 29 -5.47 5.86 -15.25
C GLU A 29 -5.99 6.00 -13.83
N ARG A 30 -5.53 5.14 -12.91
CA ARG A 30 -6.01 5.13 -11.52
C ARG A 30 -4.86 4.96 -10.53
N ALA A 31 -4.96 5.63 -9.39
CA ALA A 31 -3.96 5.57 -8.34
C ALA A 31 -4.60 5.44 -6.95
N VAL A 32 -4.05 4.54 -6.14
CA VAL A 32 -4.36 4.46 -4.71
C VAL A 32 -3.70 5.64 -4.01
N LEU A 33 -4.49 6.37 -3.26
CA LEU A 33 -4.08 7.58 -2.55
C LEU A 33 -4.31 7.42 -1.05
N PHE A 34 -3.29 7.72 -0.26
CA PHE A 34 -3.39 7.87 1.19
C PHE A 34 -2.47 8.98 1.69
N THR A 35 -2.60 9.34 2.97
CA THR A 35 -1.81 10.43 3.53
C THR A 35 -0.34 10.02 3.72
N ILE A 36 0.55 11.00 3.54
CA ILE A 36 1.98 10.87 3.81
C ILE A 36 2.24 10.78 5.33
N ASP A 37 3.48 10.56 5.75
CA ASP A 37 3.90 10.50 7.16
C ASP A 37 4.03 11.90 7.78
N GLU A 38 2.90 12.50 8.15
CA GLU A 38 2.82 13.87 8.64
C GLU A 38 3.44 14.04 10.03
N THR A 39 3.92 15.25 10.34
CA THR A 39 4.54 15.59 11.64
C THR A 39 3.55 15.46 12.81
N SER A 40 2.31 15.86 12.62
CA SER A 40 1.29 15.87 13.67
C SER A 40 -0.07 15.41 13.15
N PRO A 41 -0.20 14.12 12.76
CA PRO A 41 -1.41 13.60 12.13
C PRO A 41 -2.58 13.42 13.10
N GLY A 42 -2.32 13.59 14.40
CA GLY A 42 -3.24 13.14 15.46
C GLY A 42 -3.25 11.60 15.60
N PRO A 43 -3.91 11.08 16.63
CA PRO A 43 -3.84 9.63 16.93
C PRO A 43 -4.54 8.76 15.88
N THR A 44 -5.45 9.30 15.09
CA THR A 44 -6.30 8.57 14.15
C THR A 44 -6.15 9.01 12.70
N TYR A 45 -5.31 9.97 12.39
CA TYR A 45 -5.18 10.55 11.04
C TYR A 45 -6.49 11.18 10.50
N GLU A 46 -7.45 11.51 11.33
CA GLU A 46 -8.80 11.91 10.88
C GLU A 46 -8.78 13.08 9.87
N LYS A 47 -8.04 14.15 10.17
CA LYS A 47 -7.94 15.32 9.27
C LYS A 47 -7.34 14.94 7.92
N SER A 48 -6.30 14.13 7.94
CA SER A 48 -5.58 13.67 6.76
C SER A 48 -6.41 12.72 5.91
N ASN A 49 -7.11 11.77 6.56
CA ASN A 49 -8.05 10.87 5.88
C ASN A 49 -9.21 11.64 5.24
N ARG A 50 -9.78 12.65 5.92
CA ARG A 50 -10.80 13.53 5.32
C ARG A 50 -10.29 14.26 4.08
N ARG A 51 -9.03 14.71 4.08
CA ARG A 51 -8.39 15.34 2.92
C ARG A 51 -8.28 14.36 1.74
N VAL A 52 -7.82 13.12 1.99
CA VAL A 52 -7.72 12.06 0.99
C VAL A 52 -9.10 11.71 0.41
N LEU A 53 -10.10 11.49 1.26
CA LEU A 53 -11.47 11.17 0.81
C LEU A 53 -12.07 12.31 -0.02
N ARG A 54 -11.88 13.58 0.39
CA ARG A 54 -12.33 14.75 -0.39
C ARG A 54 -11.62 14.82 -1.74
N ALA A 55 -10.29 14.58 -1.80
CA ALA A 55 -9.56 14.57 -3.07
C ALA A 55 -10.10 13.49 -4.02
N ALA A 56 -10.44 12.32 -3.51
CA ALA A 56 -10.98 11.22 -4.31
C ALA A 56 -12.44 11.44 -4.73
N SER A 57 -13.27 12.09 -3.91
CA SER A 57 -14.68 12.35 -4.25
C SER A 57 -14.86 13.29 -5.44
N THR A 58 -13.89 14.18 -5.68
CA THR A 58 -13.90 15.10 -6.82
C THR A 58 -13.26 14.53 -8.08
N ARG A 59 -12.62 13.37 -8.00
CA ARG A 59 -11.81 12.80 -9.09
C ARG A 59 -11.87 11.27 -9.08
N SER A 60 -12.57 10.69 -10.04
CA SER A 60 -12.76 9.23 -10.16
C SER A 60 -11.46 8.41 -10.38
N ARG A 61 -10.36 9.08 -10.74
CA ARG A 61 -9.04 8.45 -10.93
C ARG A 61 -8.32 8.11 -9.62
N LEU A 62 -8.74 8.69 -8.49
CA LEU A 62 -8.11 8.49 -7.19
C LEU A 62 -8.91 7.48 -6.36
N ILE A 63 -8.24 6.47 -5.86
CA ILE A 63 -8.81 5.40 -5.04
C ILE A 63 -8.38 5.68 -3.59
N PRO A 64 -9.29 6.12 -2.71
CA PRO A 64 -8.92 6.53 -1.37
C PRO A 64 -8.65 5.33 -0.47
N PHE A 65 -7.47 5.30 0.14
CA PHE A 65 -7.16 4.43 1.27
C PHE A 65 -7.03 5.28 2.53
N THR A 66 -7.54 4.77 3.65
CA THR A 66 -7.40 5.44 4.95
C THR A 66 -6.14 4.97 5.65
N ARG A 67 -5.40 5.87 6.29
CA ARG A 67 -4.29 5.50 7.18
C ARG A 67 -4.81 5.39 8.60
N LEU A 68 -4.48 4.31 9.30
CA LEU A 68 -4.93 4.03 10.66
C LEU A 68 -3.76 3.67 11.56
N ASN A 69 -3.87 4.07 12.82
CA ASN A 69 -2.93 3.68 13.87
C ASN A 69 -3.60 2.68 14.83
N PRO A 70 -3.19 1.40 14.82
CA PRO A 70 -3.77 0.39 15.71
C PRO A 70 -3.69 0.72 17.19
N ARG A 71 -2.65 1.47 17.60
CA ARG A 71 -2.48 1.89 19.00
C ARG A 71 -3.55 2.85 19.50
N ALA A 72 -4.32 3.46 18.59
CA ALA A 72 -5.44 4.30 18.95
C ALA A 72 -6.70 3.51 19.38
N LYS A 73 -6.65 2.17 19.29
CA LYS A 73 -7.69 1.24 19.76
C LYS A 73 -9.09 1.65 19.25
N GLU A 74 -10.08 1.82 20.15
CA GLU A 74 -11.45 2.22 19.82
C GLU A 74 -11.56 3.44 18.91
N LYS A 75 -10.63 4.40 19.03
CA LYS A 75 -10.61 5.57 18.15
C LYS A 75 -10.25 5.18 16.70
N ALA A 76 -9.38 4.20 16.52
CA ALA A 76 -9.06 3.69 15.19
C ALA A 76 -10.26 2.95 14.56
N PHE A 77 -11.02 2.18 15.34
CA PHE A 77 -12.25 1.52 14.87
C PHE A 77 -13.32 2.55 14.48
N LYS A 78 -13.51 3.58 15.29
CA LYS A 78 -14.44 4.68 14.97
C LYS A 78 -14.04 5.38 13.67
N GLU A 79 -12.75 5.65 13.49
CA GLU A 79 -12.25 6.27 12.26
C GLU A 79 -12.40 5.34 11.04
N LEU A 80 -12.14 4.04 11.19
CA LEU A 80 -12.38 3.07 10.13
C LEU A 80 -13.85 3.10 9.68
N ARG A 81 -14.79 2.98 10.61
CA ARG A 81 -16.24 3.02 10.31
C ARG A 81 -16.65 4.32 9.62
N ARG A 82 -16.14 5.47 10.09
CA ARG A 82 -16.36 6.78 9.45
C ARG A 82 -15.84 6.79 8.00
N CYS A 83 -14.64 6.26 7.77
CA CYS A 83 -14.05 6.19 6.43
C CYS A 83 -14.82 5.24 5.51
N CYS A 84 -15.28 4.09 6.03
CA CYS A 84 -16.14 3.16 5.28
C CYS A 84 -17.42 3.84 4.81
N SER A 85 -18.12 4.58 5.69
CA SER A 85 -19.30 5.36 5.33
C SER A 85 -19.03 6.49 4.33
N SER A 86 -17.76 6.87 4.15
CA SER A 86 -17.33 7.89 3.19
C SER A 86 -16.71 7.33 1.91
N GLY A 87 -16.82 6.01 1.66
CA GLY A 87 -16.40 5.38 0.40
C GLY A 87 -14.91 5.07 0.30
N VAL A 88 -14.22 4.81 1.44
CA VAL A 88 -12.85 4.30 1.42
C VAL A 88 -12.78 2.94 0.72
N ARG A 89 -11.68 2.66 0.03
CA ARG A 89 -11.47 1.43 -0.74
C ARG A 89 -10.34 0.55 -0.20
N GLY A 90 -9.73 0.92 0.93
CA GLY A 90 -8.68 0.14 1.58
C GLY A 90 -8.03 0.86 2.74
N VAL A 91 -7.10 0.18 3.38
CA VAL A 91 -6.41 0.67 4.58
C VAL A 91 -4.90 0.66 4.38
N LYS A 92 -4.20 1.72 4.83
CA LYS A 92 -2.75 1.79 4.98
C LYS A 92 -2.36 1.63 6.42
N LEU A 93 -1.46 0.70 6.69
CA LEU A 93 -0.79 0.49 7.98
C LEU A 93 0.71 0.74 7.85
N HIS A 94 1.32 1.43 8.81
CA HIS A 94 2.74 1.76 8.77
C HIS A 94 3.41 1.50 10.13
N PRO A 95 3.83 0.25 10.42
CA PRO A 95 4.33 -0.15 11.73
C PRO A 95 5.46 0.72 12.27
N ARG A 96 6.41 1.10 11.41
CA ARG A 96 7.53 1.97 11.80
C ARG A 96 7.07 3.35 12.26
N SER A 97 6.18 4.00 11.50
CA SER A 97 5.79 5.39 11.77
C SER A 97 4.92 5.51 13.02
N GLU A 98 4.00 4.58 13.23
CA GLU A 98 3.11 4.55 14.40
C GLU A 98 3.64 3.68 15.55
N ASN A 99 4.83 3.09 15.39
CA ASN A 99 5.51 2.27 16.39
C ASN A 99 4.61 1.16 16.98
N PHE A 100 4.07 0.28 16.12
CA PHE A 100 3.25 -0.83 16.56
C PHE A 100 3.74 -2.17 15.97
N SER A 101 3.51 -3.24 16.71
CA SER A 101 3.79 -4.62 16.28
C SER A 101 2.56 -5.28 15.65
N PRO A 102 2.71 -6.44 15.00
CA PRO A 102 1.57 -7.24 14.51
C PRO A 102 0.49 -7.47 15.55
N GLN A 103 0.88 -7.75 16.81
CA GLN A 103 -0.07 -7.99 17.92
C GLN A 103 -0.96 -6.78 18.21
N HIS A 104 -0.42 -5.55 18.11
CA HIS A 104 -1.23 -4.35 18.28
C HIS A 104 -2.26 -4.15 17.16
N ALA A 105 -1.98 -4.69 15.97
CA ALA A 105 -2.84 -4.52 14.80
C ALA A 105 -3.96 -5.57 14.73
N GLU A 106 -3.88 -6.67 15.46
CA GLU A 106 -4.73 -7.85 15.28
C GLU A 106 -6.22 -7.52 15.33
N THR A 107 -6.68 -6.86 16.38
CA THR A 107 -8.11 -6.48 16.53
C THR A 107 -8.58 -5.47 15.48
N LEU A 108 -7.70 -4.57 15.04
CA LEU A 108 -8.04 -3.64 13.96
C LEU A 108 -8.15 -4.36 12.62
N ILE A 109 -7.33 -5.37 12.39
CA ILE A 109 -7.40 -6.18 11.16
C ILE A 109 -8.68 -7.04 11.15
N ASP A 110 -9.14 -7.56 12.30
CA ASP A 110 -10.45 -8.20 12.42
C ASP A 110 -11.58 -7.26 11.90
N GLU A 111 -11.57 -5.98 12.29
CA GLU A 111 -12.55 -4.99 11.83
C GLU A 111 -12.39 -4.63 10.33
N ILE A 112 -11.16 -4.58 9.85
CA ILE A 112 -10.88 -4.34 8.43
C ILE A 112 -11.39 -5.51 7.58
N GLU A 113 -11.21 -6.75 8.04
CA GLU A 113 -11.72 -7.96 7.36
C GLU A 113 -13.24 -7.96 7.30
N ASN A 114 -13.94 -7.59 8.40
CA ASN A 114 -15.39 -7.42 8.40
C ASN A 114 -15.86 -6.41 7.34
N SER A 115 -15.04 -5.40 7.07
CA SER A 115 -15.29 -4.40 6.01
C SER A 115 -14.83 -4.84 4.62
N ARG A 116 -14.20 -6.01 4.48
CA ARG A 116 -13.64 -6.59 3.24
C ARG A 116 -12.69 -5.63 2.49
N LEU A 117 -11.91 -4.85 3.23
CA LEU A 117 -10.99 -3.89 2.66
C LEU A 117 -9.58 -4.48 2.51
N PRO A 118 -8.90 -4.27 1.37
CA PRO A 118 -7.49 -4.60 1.23
C PRO A 118 -6.61 -3.73 2.15
N VAL A 119 -5.48 -4.30 2.56
CA VAL A 119 -4.51 -3.62 3.44
C VAL A 119 -3.19 -3.41 2.70
N ILE A 120 -2.72 -2.17 2.60
CA ILE A 120 -1.33 -1.86 2.26
C ILE A 120 -0.53 -1.75 3.55
N LEU A 121 0.40 -2.66 3.73
CA LEU A 121 1.31 -2.68 4.87
C LEU A 121 2.70 -2.17 4.44
N HIS A 122 3.24 -1.18 5.15
CA HIS A 122 4.64 -0.82 4.98
C HIS A 122 5.52 -1.96 5.48
N THR A 123 6.45 -2.43 4.63
CA THR A 123 7.37 -3.51 4.97
C THR A 123 8.83 -3.14 4.69
N SER A 124 9.73 -3.61 5.55
CA SER A 124 11.17 -3.41 5.47
C SER A 124 11.89 -4.46 6.31
N HIS A 125 13.22 -4.33 6.45
CA HIS A 125 14.04 -5.17 7.35
C HIS A 125 13.95 -4.75 8.83
N GLU A 126 13.33 -3.61 9.12
CA GLU A 126 13.25 -3.06 10.47
C GLU A 126 12.25 -3.86 11.34
N PRO A 127 12.44 -3.87 12.68
CA PRO A 127 11.52 -4.53 13.60
C PRO A 127 10.07 -4.09 13.40
N ASN A 128 9.15 -5.01 13.55
CA ASN A 128 7.70 -4.86 13.29
C ASN A 128 7.33 -4.61 11.81
N CYS A 129 8.31 -4.44 10.91
CA CYS A 129 8.08 -4.25 9.47
C CYS A 129 8.50 -5.47 8.64
N ARG A 130 9.13 -6.47 9.23
CA ARG A 130 9.61 -7.66 8.51
C ARG A 130 8.43 -8.53 8.08
N PRO A 131 8.38 -8.97 6.82
CA PRO A 131 7.25 -9.76 6.31
C PRO A 131 6.92 -11.01 7.13
N LEU A 132 7.93 -11.73 7.64
CA LEU A 132 7.72 -12.94 8.45
C LEU A 132 7.06 -12.67 9.80
N GLU A 133 7.27 -11.49 10.40
CA GLU A 133 6.61 -11.11 11.66
C GLU A 133 5.09 -11.02 11.52
N TRP A 134 4.60 -10.76 10.28
CA TRP A 134 3.18 -10.62 9.95
C TRP A 134 2.54 -11.90 9.43
N GLU A 135 3.30 -12.99 9.22
CA GLU A 135 2.78 -14.18 8.58
C GLU A 135 1.59 -14.79 9.32
N ARG A 136 1.59 -14.78 10.66
CA ARG A 136 0.45 -15.26 11.45
C ARG A 136 -0.83 -14.47 11.15
N ILE A 137 -0.72 -13.16 11.02
CA ILE A 137 -1.82 -12.27 10.64
C ILE A 137 -2.32 -12.62 9.23
N PHE A 138 -1.43 -12.73 8.26
CA PHE A 138 -1.82 -13.08 6.90
C PHE A 138 -2.56 -14.41 6.84
N ARG A 139 -2.05 -15.43 7.52
CA ARG A 139 -2.70 -16.76 7.54
C ARG A 139 -4.07 -16.75 8.20
N ARG A 140 -4.28 -15.95 9.23
CA ARG A 140 -5.56 -15.82 9.94
C ARG A 140 -6.59 -15.07 9.08
N HIS A 141 -6.17 -14.06 8.34
CA HIS A 141 -7.05 -13.16 7.57
C HIS A 141 -6.93 -13.38 6.05
N ALA A 142 -7.08 -14.64 5.63
CA ALA A 142 -6.92 -15.03 4.22
C ALA A 142 -8.00 -14.48 3.27
N HIS A 143 -9.06 -13.88 3.80
CA HIS A 143 -10.19 -13.36 3.04
C HIS A 143 -9.98 -11.93 2.53
N ILE A 144 -8.93 -11.23 2.98
CA ILE A 144 -8.59 -9.89 2.50
C ILE A 144 -7.21 -9.86 1.85
N PRO A 145 -7.03 -9.06 0.79
CA PRO A 145 -5.72 -8.87 0.18
C PRO A 145 -4.78 -8.05 1.09
N PHE A 146 -3.54 -8.53 1.28
CA PHE A 146 -2.46 -7.76 1.87
C PHE A 146 -1.45 -7.38 0.80
N ILE A 147 -1.13 -6.11 0.68
CA ILE A 147 -0.12 -5.59 -0.23
C ILE A 147 1.10 -5.17 0.60
N LEU A 148 2.20 -5.89 0.45
CA LEU A 148 3.46 -5.56 1.10
C LEU A 148 4.16 -4.46 0.31
N ALA A 149 4.00 -3.22 0.75
CA ALA A 149 4.67 -2.08 0.13
C ALA A 149 6.19 -2.24 0.26
N HIS A 150 6.90 -1.97 -0.85
CA HIS A 150 8.35 -2.12 -0.97
C HIS A 150 8.85 -3.57 -0.82
N ALA A 151 7.94 -4.56 -0.89
CA ALA A 151 8.23 -6.00 -0.83
C ALA A 151 9.33 -6.36 0.18
N GLY A 152 9.29 -5.76 1.39
CA GLY A 152 10.24 -6.04 2.47
C GLY A 152 11.58 -5.31 2.37
N LYS A 153 11.85 -4.51 1.33
CA LYS A 153 13.16 -3.84 1.13
C LYS A 153 14.33 -4.83 1.25
N ASP A 154 15.19 -4.66 2.26
CA ASP A 154 16.32 -5.55 2.51
C ASP A 154 15.90 -6.94 3.05
N ALA A 155 14.65 -7.10 3.50
CA ALA A 155 14.04 -8.38 3.87
C ALA A 155 13.16 -8.96 2.71
N PHE A 156 13.47 -8.68 1.46
CA PHE A 156 12.66 -9.10 0.29
C PHE A 156 12.53 -10.63 0.16
N GLU A 157 13.51 -11.39 0.63
CA GLU A 157 13.45 -12.86 0.63
C GLU A 157 12.34 -13.37 1.56
N GLU A 158 12.12 -12.70 2.69
CA GLU A 158 10.99 -12.98 3.57
C GLU A 158 9.65 -12.68 2.89
N ALA A 159 9.57 -11.56 2.16
CA ALA A 159 8.39 -11.21 1.39
C ALA A 159 8.07 -12.27 0.33
N ILE A 160 9.08 -12.77 -0.39
CA ILE A 160 8.94 -13.90 -1.32
C ILE A 160 8.39 -15.14 -0.59
N ALA A 161 9.03 -15.51 0.52
CA ALA A 161 8.64 -16.70 1.28
C ALA A 161 7.19 -16.62 1.78
N VAL A 162 6.78 -15.47 2.29
CA VAL A 162 5.40 -15.21 2.74
C VAL A 162 4.41 -15.27 1.58
N ALA A 163 4.71 -14.60 0.46
CA ALA A 163 3.84 -14.58 -0.72
C ALA A 163 3.67 -15.97 -1.35
N CYS A 164 4.74 -16.80 -1.38
CA CYS A 164 4.66 -18.18 -1.84
C CYS A 164 3.66 -19.03 -1.04
N ARG A 165 3.57 -18.80 0.27
CA ARG A 165 2.69 -19.55 1.18
C ARG A 165 1.28 -18.97 1.27
N ASN A 166 1.09 -17.70 0.91
CA ASN A 166 -0.16 -16.95 1.10
C ASN A 166 -0.58 -16.26 -0.21
N ARG A 167 -1.51 -16.86 -0.96
CA ARG A 167 -1.89 -16.37 -2.30
C ARG A 167 -2.61 -15.01 -2.31
N HIS A 168 -3.14 -14.57 -1.17
CA HIS A 168 -3.77 -13.25 -0.98
C HIS A 168 -2.78 -12.16 -0.56
N VAL A 169 -1.49 -12.52 -0.42
CA VAL A 169 -0.41 -11.57 -0.17
C VAL A 169 0.23 -11.15 -1.49
N TRP A 170 0.29 -9.86 -1.73
CA TRP A 170 0.78 -9.21 -2.95
C TRP A 170 2.03 -8.40 -2.65
N LEU A 171 2.97 -8.39 -3.55
CA LEU A 171 4.21 -7.61 -3.40
C LEU A 171 4.18 -6.38 -4.30
N GLU A 172 4.40 -5.23 -3.72
CA GLU A 172 4.54 -3.96 -4.41
C GLU A 172 6.02 -3.56 -4.40
N THR A 173 6.60 -3.29 -5.57
CA THR A 173 8.05 -3.27 -5.79
C THR A 173 8.68 -1.89 -5.85
N SER A 174 7.98 -0.84 -5.41
CA SER A 174 8.56 0.51 -5.37
C SER A 174 9.80 0.57 -4.48
N THR A 175 10.72 1.45 -4.85
CA THR A 175 11.98 1.69 -4.14
C THR A 175 12.97 0.54 -4.07
N LEU A 176 12.64 -0.62 -4.64
CA LEU A 176 13.58 -1.74 -4.77
C LEU A 176 14.55 -1.52 -5.94
N SER A 177 15.75 -2.07 -5.81
CA SER A 177 16.69 -2.13 -6.93
C SER A 177 16.16 -3.03 -8.06
N TYR A 178 16.65 -2.80 -9.28
CA TYR A 178 16.40 -3.67 -10.43
C TYR A 178 16.70 -5.14 -10.11
N TRP A 179 17.83 -5.42 -9.48
CA TRP A 179 18.26 -6.77 -9.12
C TRP A 179 17.25 -7.47 -8.16
N ARG A 180 16.85 -6.80 -7.07
CA ARG A 180 15.89 -7.37 -6.11
C ARG A 180 14.53 -7.61 -6.76
N THR A 181 14.06 -6.67 -7.58
CA THR A 181 12.83 -6.83 -8.34
C THR A 181 12.91 -8.04 -9.26
N GLY A 182 14.03 -8.22 -9.95
CA GLY A 182 14.28 -9.39 -10.79
C GLY A 182 14.29 -10.71 -10.01
N MET A 183 14.84 -10.73 -8.78
CA MET A 183 14.81 -11.91 -7.91
C MET A 183 13.38 -12.29 -7.51
N ILE A 184 12.56 -11.31 -7.13
CA ILE A 184 11.15 -11.51 -6.81
C ILE A 184 10.40 -12.09 -8.00
N LEU A 185 10.55 -11.48 -9.17
CA LEU A 185 9.88 -11.92 -10.40
C LEU A 185 10.31 -13.33 -10.85
N ARG A 186 11.56 -13.70 -10.69
CA ARG A 186 12.02 -15.08 -10.97
C ARG A 186 11.37 -16.12 -10.08
N LYS A 187 11.05 -15.78 -8.82
CA LYS A 187 10.45 -16.72 -7.84
C LYS A 187 8.94 -16.79 -7.92
N LEU A 188 8.25 -15.65 -8.10
CA LEU A 188 6.80 -15.54 -8.04
C LEU A 188 6.13 -15.38 -9.42
N GLY A 189 6.92 -15.02 -10.45
CA GLY A 189 6.34 -14.48 -11.68
C GLY A 189 5.56 -13.20 -11.43
N ALA A 190 4.69 -12.83 -12.35
CA ALA A 190 3.89 -11.61 -12.27
C ALA A 190 2.58 -11.75 -11.47
N ARG A 191 2.24 -12.95 -10.99
CA ARG A 191 0.88 -13.26 -10.47
C ARG A 191 0.51 -12.57 -9.18
N GLN A 192 1.49 -12.28 -8.32
CA GLN A 192 1.29 -11.63 -7.02
C GLN A 192 2.06 -10.31 -6.93
N ILE A 193 2.36 -9.68 -8.07
CA ILE A 193 3.07 -8.41 -8.13
C ILE A 193 2.12 -7.30 -8.54
N VAL A 194 2.26 -6.15 -7.91
CA VAL A 194 1.54 -4.92 -8.27
C VAL A 194 2.50 -3.74 -8.40
N PHE A 195 2.15 -2.83 -9.30
CA PHE A 195 2.90 -1.61 -9.52
C PHE A 195 2.60 -0.57 -8.45
N GLY A 196 3.63 0.03 -7.90
CA GLY A 196 3.56 1.23 -7.11
C GLY A 196 4.71 2.17 -7.42
N SER A 197 4.56 3.44 -7.10
CA SER A 197 5.63 4.43 -7.28
C SER A 197 6.16 4.99 -5.97
N ASP A 198 5.38 4.90 -4.90
CA ASP A 198 5.72 5.52 -3.62
C ASP A 198 6.01 7.03 -3.73
N LEU A 199 5.42 7.72 -4.75
CA LEU A 199 5.61 9.16 -4.94
C LEU A 199 5.18 9.92 -3.65
N PRO A 200 6.00 10.81 -3.08
CA PRO A 200 7.17 11.48 -3.64
C PRO A 200 8.53 10.82 -3.38
N TYR A 201 8.61 9.68 -2.69
CA TYR A 201 9.87 9.02 -2.32
C TYR A 201 10.57 8.31 -3.47
N SER A 202 9.83 7.92 -4.51
CA SER A 202 10.36 7.48 -5.79
C SER A 202 9.52 8.03 -6.93
N HIS A 203 9.92 7.76 -8.16
CA HIS A 203 9.33 8.38 -9.35
C HIS A 203 8.61 7.33 -10.22
N PRO A 204 7.36 7.61 -10.69
CA PRO A 204 6.60 6.65 -11.50
C PRO A 204 7.34 6.15 -12.73
N GLY A 205 8.08 7.03 -13.42
CA GLY A 205 8.87 6.67 -14.59
C GLY A 205 10.00 5.70 -14.27
N VAL A 206 10.69 5.89 -13.15
CA VAL A 206 11.77 4.99 -12.70
C VAL A 206 11.21 3.61 -12.37
N GLU A 207 10.15 3.57 -11.58
CA GLU A 207 9.52 2.32 -11.14
C GLU A 207 8.89 1.56 -12.31
N ARG A 208 8.28 2.26 -13.24
CA ARG A 208 7.73 1.70 -14.47
C ARG A 208 8.82 1.15 -15.37
N PHE A 209 9.86 1.94 -15.68
CA PHE A 209 10.97 1.52 -16.53
C PHE A 209 11.66 0.26 -16.00
N LYS A 210 11.88 0.20 -14.69
CA LYS A 210 12.43 -0.99 -14.02
C LYS A 210 11.61 -2.25 -14.31
N LEU A 211 10.28 -2.17 -14.22
CA LEU A 211 9.40 -3.31 -14.49
C LEU A 211 9.31 -3.64 -15.99
N GLU A 212 9.31 -2.64 -16.86
CA GLU A 212 9.30 -2.83 -18.32
C GLU A 212 10.54 -3.57 -18.83
N LEU A 213 11.71 -3.36 -18.19
CA LEU A 213 12.93 -4.11 -18.50
C LEU A 213 12.88 -5.58 -18.05
N LEU A 214 12.01 -5.92 -17.10
CA LEU A 214 11.95 -7.24 -16.47
C LEU A 214 10.77 -8.08 -16.91
N LEU A 215 9.72 -7.47 -17.46
CA LEU A 215 8.44 -8.11 -17.72
C LEU A 215 8.11 -8.16 -19.22
N SER A 216 7.60 -9.29 -19.67
CA SER A 216 6.91 -9.39 -20.96
C SER A 216 5.66 -8.48 -21.00
N LEU A 217 5.16 -8.12 -22.17
CA LEU A 217 3.93 -7.32 -22.31
C LEU A 217 2.73 -7.98 -21.61
N SER A 218 2.61 -9.30 -21.67
CA SER A 218 1.56 -10.03 -20.99
C SER A 218 1.66 -9.94 -19.47
N ASP A 219 2.87 -9.95 -18.92
CA ASP A 219 3.08 -9.82 -17.48
C ASP A 219 2.93 -8.37 -17.00
N GLN A 220 3.31 -7.39 -17.82
CA GLN A 220 3.01 -5.98 -17.58
C GLN A 220 1.49 -5.76 -17.41
N ARG A 221 0.67 -6.36 -18.30
CA ARG A 221 -0.79 -6.31 -18.18
C ARG A 221 -1.29 -6.85 -16.84
N LYS A 222 -0.73 -7.97 -16.35
CA LYS A 222 -1.07 -8.51 -15.04
C LYS A 222 -0.73 -7.51 -13.93
N VAL A 223 0.51 -7.01 -13.91
CA VAL A 223 1.04 -6.15 -12.84
C VAL A 223 0.33 -4.77 -12.80
N TYR A 224 0.05 -4.19 -13.97
CA TYR A 224 -0.52 -2.85 -14.05
C TYR A 224 -2.05 -2.83 -14.01
N LEU A 225 -2.73 -3.92 -14.40
CA LEU A 225 -4.17 -3.88 -14.62
C LEU A 225 -4.93 -5.02 -13.91
N GLU A 226 -4.58 -6.28 -14.17
CA GLU A 226 -5.39 -7.41 -13.70
C GLU A 226 -5.26 -7.63 -12.20
N ASN A 227 -4.04 -7.61 -11.67
CA ASN A 227 -3.79 -7.80 -10.25
C ASN A 227 -4.41 -6.68 -9.39
N PRO A 228 -4.24 -5.37 -9.72
CA PRO A 228 -4.94 -4.31 -9.01
C PRO A 228 -6.46 -4.46 -9.01
N LYS A 229 -7.07 -4.87 -10.11
CA LYS A 229 -8.52 -5.13 -10.17
C LYS A 229 -8.94 -6.24 -9.22
N ARG A 230 -8.21 -7.36 -9.19
CA ARG A 230 -8.47 -8.48 -8.24
C ARG A 230 -8.39 -8.03 -6.80
N ILE A 231 -7.40 -7.22 -6.45
CA ILE A 231 -7.24 -6.67 -5.10
C ILE A 231 -8.41 -5.77 -4.72
N LEU A 232 -8.92 -4.99 -5.65
CA LEU A 232 -10.01 -4.04 -5.43
C LEU A 232 -11.41 -4.66 -5.59
N GLY A 233 -11.49 -5.94 -5.97
CA GLY A 233 -12.75 -6.63 -6.21
C GLY A 233 -13.49 -6.15 -7.47
N GLU A 234 -12.74 -5.83 -8.56
CA GLU A 234 -13.25 -5.28 -9.83
C GLU A 234 -13.06 -6.23 -11.00
#